data_c004cdabb6c9c4d75926e8d868105aa5
#
_entry.id   c004cdabb6c9c4d75926e8d868105aa5
#
_cell.length_a   1.000
_cell.length_b   1.000
_cell.length_c   1.000
_cell.angle_alpha   90.00
_cell.angle_beta   90.00
_cell.angle_gamma   90.00
#
_symmetry.space_group_name_H-M   'P 1'
#
loop_
_entity.id
_entity.type
_entity.pdbx_description
1 polymer ?
#
loop_
_entity_poly.entity_id
_entity_poly.type
_entity_poly.pdbx_seq_one_letter_code
_entity_poly.pdbx_strand_id
1 'polypeptide(L)'
;MKSLAEMPLLSGRTWNGHAAEFRKNPLDMLVRAQKEFADVGSGDVGKIQFFQFPAVVLFGPDLIHEALVEKSKYMFKSMALKVMFYPMAGKGLFTSDGDQWKRQRKLMAPLFQPAAIRSYADTMNEIITRCLDTWQDGEIIDAGREMTRITMGVAAKTLFDANTLDESEDISDAIHAMFNYITDQTGSISVVVRAVLAANLLAKTNLSPRVAKARDYVVEALHEPMPLPTPERLRLFRGLRLLNERIQSITDERRRTGDQRDDLLSRLLAARDEDDGSFMTDRQVRDEAMTLFVAGHETTATSTTWALYFMSRHPDVYRRWKEEVAGLGGEKPSPDNTPKLVWTRGIFREALRFYPPVFAFDRIILEDLEIGGYSLPALTPLVFPNIAIHRNPILWPDPERFDPGRFTPELEAKRPRGAYMPFGMGARVCIGAMFAELEALLLFAQIAQRFEFEAVDSAPVEPDMRAVFRPKTPVRLRVRKIAK
;
A
#
# COMPACT_ATOMS: atom_id res chain seq x y z
N MET A 1 35.16 9.06 -1.09
CA MET A 1 33.70 9.07 -0.95
C MET A 1 33.14 10.24 -1.76
N LYS A 2 32.17 9.99 -2.62
CA LYS A 2 31.56 11.05 -3.44
C LYS A 2 30.50 11.81 -2.61
N SER A 3 30.33 13.08 -2.87
CA SER A 3 29.29 13.89 -2.23
C SER A 3 27.96 13.79 -2.98
N LEU A 4 26.86 14.19 -2.32
CA LEU A 4 25.53 14.31 -2.98
C LEU A 4 25.59 15.24 -4.22
N ALA A 5 26.48 16.25 -4.23
CA ALA A 5 26.64 17.14 -5.38
C ALA A 5 27.14 16.40 -6.63
N GLU A 6 28.03 15.44 -6.45
CA GLU A 6 28.64 14.64 -7.54
C GLU A 6 27.73 13.51 -8.05
N MET A 7 26.61 13.26 -7.37
CA MET A 7 25.63 12.24 -7.80
C MET A 7 24.94 12.69 -9.10
N PRO A 8 24.77 11.79 -10.09
CA PRO A 8 24.08 12.12 -11.33
C PRO A 8 22.66 12.58 -11.08
N LEU A 9 22.27 13.63 -11.79
CA LEU A 9 20.93 14.22 -11.76
C LEU A 9 20.17 13.82 -13.02
N LEU A 10 18.93 13.37 -12.88
CA LEU A 10 18.03 13.07 -13.99
C LEU A 10 17.94 14.27 -14.94
N SER A 11 18.00 14.02 -16.23
CA SER A 11 17.85 15.05 -17.28
C SER A 11 16.42 15.62 -17.36
N GLY A 12 16.22 16.70 -18.10
CA GLY A 12 14.90 17.23 -18.42
C GLY A 12 14.22 18.02 -17.30
N ARG A 13 14.95 18.48 -16.28
CA ARG A 13 14.36 19.32 -15.21
C ARG A 13 13.83 20.66 -15.76
N THR A 14 12.70 21.09 -15.23
CA THR A 14 12.10 22.40 -15.48
C THR A 14 12.29 23.33 -14.27
N TRP A 15 11.64 24.51 -14.26
CA TRP A 15 11.69 25.46 -13.13
C TRP A 15 11.23 24.85 -11.79
N ASN A 16 10.33 23.86 -11.84
CA ASN A 16 9.85 23.10 -10.66
C ASN A 16 10.57 21.74 -10.50
N GLY A 17 11.76 21.58 -11.09
CA GLY A 17 12.49 20.32 -11.11
C GLY A 17 11.78 19.28 -11.98
N HIS A 18 11.54 18.11 -11.43
CA HIS A 18 10.82 17.01 -12.08
C HIS A 18 9.37 16.87 -11.55
N ALA A 19 8.87 17.82 -10.73
CA ALA A 19 7.56 17.71 -10.10
C ALA A 19 6.40 17.62 -11.11
N ALA A 20 6.46 18.38 -12.22
CA ALA A 20 5.43 18.34 -13.25
C ALA A 20 5.42 17.01 -14.01
N GLU A 21 6.59 16.49 -14.35
CA GLU A 21 6.75 15.19 -15.01
C GLU A 21 6.26 14.06 -14.10
N PHE A 22 6.68 14.06 -12.84
CA PHE A 22 6.26 13.08 -11.85
C PHE A 22 4.74 13.05 -11.67
N ARG A 23 4.08 14.20 -11.62
CA ARG A 23 2.61 14.28 -11.54
C ARG A 23 1.91 13.77 -12.79
N LYS A 24 2.51 13.97 -13.97
CA LYS A 24 1.94 13.56 -15.25
C LYS A 24 2.07 12.05 -15.48
N ASN A 25 3.26 11.52 -15.31
CA ASN A 25 3.56 10.10 -15.51
C ASN A 25 4.78 9.67 -14.66
N PRO A 26 4.58 9.29 -13.39
CA PRO A 26 5.66 8.84 -12.52
C PRO A 26 6.35 7.57 -13.03
N LEU A 27 5.63 6.67 -13.73
CA LEU A 27 6.19 5.44 -14.28
C LEU A 27 7.29 5.75 -15.30
N ASP A 28 6.94 6.50 -16.35
CA ASP A 28 7.88 6.81 -17.42
C ASP A 28 9.10 7.56 -16.88
N MET A 29 8.87 8.51 -15.97
CA MET A 29 9.96 9.26 -15.34
C MET A 29 10.91 8.35 -14.56
N LEU A 30 10.40 7.44 -13.73
CA LEU A 30 11.22 6.57 -12.89
C LEU A 30 11.94 5.49 -13.71
N VAL A 31 11.28 4.94 -14.74
CA VAL A 31 11.92 3.99 -15.68
C VAL A 31 13.02 4.68 -16.50
N ARG A 32 12.76 5.92 -16.97
CA ARG A 32 13.76 6.73 -17.65
C ARG A 32 14.94 7.05 -16.74
N ALA A 33 14.68 7.40 -15.47
CA ALA A 33 15.74 7.67 -14.50
C ALA A 33 16.63 6.44 -14.31
N GLN A 34 16.06 5.25 -14.18
CA GLN A 34 16.84 4.02 -14.05
C GLN A 34 17.76 3.80 -15.26
N LYS A 35 17.23 4.00 -16.47
CA LYS A 35 18.01 3.84 -17.71
C LYS A 35 19.14 4.89 -17.81
N GLU A 36 18.83 6.18 -17.61
CA GLU A 36 19.85 7.24 -17.69
C GLU A 36 20.96 7.04 -16.66
N PHE A 37 20.65 6.60 -15.44
CA PHE A 37 21.68 6.35 -14.43
C PHE A 37 22.51 5.12 -14.75
N ALA A 38 21.95 4.09 -15.38
CA ALA A 38 22.71 2.96 -15.89
C ALA A 38 23.69 3.39 -17.00
N ASP A 39 23.24 4.23 -17.94
CA ASP A 39 24.05 4.70 -19.08
C ASP A 39 25.27 5.55 -18.63
N VAL A 40 25.17 6.28 -17.52
CA VAL A 40 26.29 7.05 -16.95
C VAL A 40 27.13 6.26 -15.94
N GLY A 41 26.90 4.95 -15.83
CA GLY A 41 27.69 4.05 -14.99
C GLY A 41 27.43 4.16 -13.49
N SER A 42 26.39 4.89 -13.06
CA SER A 42 25.94 4.91 -11.66
C SER A 42 24.84 3.89 -11.38
N GLY A 43 24.27 3.29 -12.42
CA GLY A 43 23.29 2.21 -12.54
C GLY A 43 22.19 2.13 -11.49
N ASP A 44 22.59 2.10 -10.26
CA ASP A 44 21.71 1.76 -9.12
C ASP A 44 21.31 2.97 -8.27
N VAL A 45 21.90 4.14 -8.51
CA VAL A 45 21.65 5.35 -7.71
C VAL A 45 21.77 6.64 -8.51
N GLY A 46 20.88 7.58 -8.24
CA GLY A 46 20.92 8.92 -8.80
C GLY A 46 20.01 9.86 -8.05
N LYS A 47 19.93 11.10 -8.49
CA LYS A 47 19.05 12.10 -7.86
C LYS A 47 18.01 12.65 -8.84
N ILE A 48 16.81 12.85 -8.31
CA ILE A 48 15.77 13.66 -8.92
C ILE A 48 15.59 14.95 -8.11
N GLN A 49 14.87 15.91 -8.64
CA GLN A 49 14.70 17.19 -7.98
C GLN A 49 13.24 17.61 -8.00
N PHE A 50 12.70 17.93 -6.83
CA PHE A 50 11.38 18.55 -6.69
C PHE A 50 11.57 20.01 -6.30
N PHE A 51 11.25 20.93 -7.21
CA PHE A 51 11.63 22.35 -7.12
C PHE A 51 13.15 22.45 -6.99
N GLN A 52 13.67 22.94 -5.87
CA GLN A 52 15.11 23.01 -5.57
C GLN A 52 15.62 21.91 -4.63
N PHE A 53 14.73 21.01 -4.17
CA PHE A 53 15.07 19.99 -3.20
C PHE A 53 15.41 18.67 -3.90
N PRO A 54 16.65 18.16 -3.73
CA PRO A 54 17.04 16.89 -4.30
C PRO A 54 16.45 15.74 -3.48
N ALA A 55 16.14 14.63 -4.18
CA ALA A 55 15.83 13.33 -3.58
C ALA A 55 16.69 12.27 -4.26
N VAL A 56 17.29 11.38 -3.49
CA VAL A 56 18.09 10.26 -3.99
C VAL A 56 17.19 9.10 -4.33
N VAL A 57 17.34 8.53 -5.52
CA VAL A 57 16.56 7.36 -5.97
C VAL A 57 17.48 6.15 -5.98
N LEU A 58 17.06 5.06 -5.34
CA LEU A 58 17.79 3.80 -5.26
C LEU A 58 17.08 2.72 -6.10
N PHE A 59 17.80 2.15 -7.07
CA PHE A 59 17.30 1.11 -7.97
C PHE A 59 17.94 -0.26 -7.72
N GLY A 60 19.17 -0.29 -7.20
CA GLY A 60 19.93 -1.51 -6.97
C GLY A 60 19.40 -2.31 -5.77
N PRO A 61 19.14 -3.62 -5.92
CA PRO A 61 18.66 -4.46 -4.83
C PRO A 61 19.54 -4.42 -3.58
N ASP A 62 20.88 -4.41 -3.76
CA ASP A 62 21.85 -4.40 -2.66
C ASP A 62 21.81 -3.06 -1.91
N LEU A 63 21.72 -1.92 -2.62
CA LEU A 63 21.58 -0.60 -2.00
C LEU A 63 20.26 -0.44 -1.25
N ILE A 64 19.20 -1.03 -1.78
CA ILE A 64 17.90 -1.06 -1.14
C ILE A 64 17.95 -1.89 0.15
N HIS A 65 18.61 -3.04 0.10
CA HIS A 65 18.83 -3.87 1.29
C HIS A 65 19.68 -3.13 2.33
N GLU A 66 20.78 -2.53 1.93
CA GLU A 66 21.63 -1.68 2.79
C GLU A 66 20.79 -0.59 3.49
N ALA A 67 19.98 0.16 2.71
CA ALA A 67 19.18 1.25 3.24
C ALA A 67 18.06 0.76 4.16
N LEU A 68 17.21 -0.18 3.71
CA LEU A 68 15.97 -0.54 4.39
C LEU A 68 16.14 -1.60 5.50
N VAL A 69 17.24 -2.35 5.50
CA VAL A 69 17.50 -3.40 6.49
C VAL A 69 18.65 -2.98 7.41
N GLU A 70 19.85 -2.77 6.86
CA GLU A 70 21.04 -2.54 7.67
C GLU A 70 21.04 -1.15 8.33
N LYS A 71 20.63 -0.13 7.55
CA LYS A 71 20.65 1.28 7.98
C LYS A 71 19.26 1.82 8.36
N SER A 72 18.26 0.96 8.47
CA SER A 72 16.85 1.36 8.73
C SER A 72 16.66 2.19 10.00
N LYS A 73 17.49 2.00 11.04
CA LYS A 73 17.44 2.75 12.29
C LYS A 73 17.77 4.24 12.15
N TYR A 74 18.47 4.60 11.07
CA TYR A 74 18.85 5.99 10.75
C TYR A 74 17.84 6.68 9.84
N MET A 75 16.67 6.09 9.62
CA MET A 75 15.70 6.59 8.67
C MET A 75 14.29 6.64 9.26
N PHE A 76 13.59 7.73 8.95
CA PHE A 76 12.15 7.86 9.20
C PHE A 76 11.39 7.91 7.87
N LYS A 77 10.07 7.82 7.93
CA LYS A 77 9.20 8.14 6.80
C LYS A 77 9.35 9.62 6.47
N SER A 78 9.25 9.98 5.20
CA SER A 78 9.40 11.38 4.83
C SER A 78 8.30 12.26 5.43
N MET A 79 8.62 13.53 5.62
CA MET A 79 7.65 14.50 6.07
C MET A 79 6.56 14.74 5.01
N ALA A 80 6.87 14.58 3.72
CA ALA A 80 5.89 14.68 2.66
C ALA A 80 4.80 13.59 2.79
N LEU A 81 5.19 12.34 3.02
CA LEU A 81 4.26 11.25 3.30
C LEU A 81 3.37 11.57 4.49
N LYS A 82 3.97 12.05 5.59
CA LYS A 82 3.20 12.40 6.79
C LYS A 82 2.20 13.52 6.51
N VAL A 83 2.62 14.60 5.85
CA VAL A 83 1.74 15.72 5.46
C VAL A 83 0.55 15.25 4.62
N MET A 84 0.77 14.30 3.71
CA MET A 84 -0.30 13.79 2.84
C MET A 84 -1.28 12.86 3.57
N PHE A 85 -0.77 11.98 4.42
CA PHE A 85 -1.57 10.89 5.01
C PHE A 85 -2.04 11.16 6.44
N TYR A 86 -1.50 12.16 7.13
CA TYR A 86 -1.87 12.48 8.51
C TYR A 86 -3.37 12.73 8.71
N PRO A 87 -4.07 13.44 7.80
CA PRO A 87 -5.51 13.67 7.95
C PRO A 87 -6.31 12.37 8.11
N MET A 88 -5.85 11.32 7.45
CA MET A 88 -6.48 10.00 7.45
C MET A 88 -5.95 9.12 8.59
N ALA A 89 -4.64 8.94 8.66
CA ALA A 89 -3.99 7.94 9.52
C ALA A 89 -3.55 8.51 10.89
N GLY A 90 -3.68 9.81 11.11
CA GLY A 90 -3.23 10.45 12.35
C GLY A 90 -1.80 10.07 12.72
N LYS A 91 -1.60 9.58 13.94
CA LYS A 91 -0.35 9.01 14.46
C LYS A 91 -0.36 7.45 14.46
N GLY A 92 -1.12 6.83 13.57
CA GLY A 92 -1.18 5.37 13.42
C GLY A 92 0.12 4.78 12.86
N LEU A 93 0.17 3.46 12.76
CA LEU A 93 1.35 2.67 12.34
C LEU A 93 1.95 3.15 11.00
N PHE A 94 1.09 3.63 10.09
CA PHE A 94 1.51 4.08 8.77
C PHE A 94 2.30 5.40 8.80
N THR A 95 2.00 6.31 9.70
CA THR A 95 2.59 7.66 9.79
C THR A 95 3.57 7.84 10.92
N SER A 96 3.53 6.97 11.95
CA SER A 96 4.40 7.05 13.13
C SER A 96 5.83 6.59 12.87
N ASP A 97 6.77 7.09 13.67
CA ASP A 97 8.18 6.72 13.63
C ASP A 97 8.75 6.57 15.06
N GLY A 98 10.03 6.18 15.13
CA GLY A 98 10.77 6.04 16.38
C GLY A 98 10.11 5.06 17.35
N ASP A 99 10.12 5.39 18.64
CA ASP A 99 9.62 4.50 19.70
C ASP A 99 8.10 4.34 19.65
N GLN A 100 7.37 5.39 19.23
CA GLN A 100 5.92 5.28 19.02
C GLN A 100 5.59 4.19 18.00
N TRP A 101 6.26 4.18 16.85
CA TRP A 101 6.08 3.14 15.85
C TRP A 101 6.48 1.76 16.35
N LYS A 102 7.62 1.63 17.06
CA LYS A 102 8.07 0.35 17.62
C LYS A 102 7.01 -0.24 18.53
N ARG A 103 6.48 0.60 19.44
CA ARG A 103 5.42 0.21 20.37
C ARG A 103 4.16 -0.24 19.63
N GLN A 104 3.64 0.57 18.71
CA GLN A 104 2.46 0.25 17.91
C GLN A 104 2.67 -1.05 17.12
N ARG A 105 3.83 -1.19 16.45
CA ARG A 105 4.17 -2.40 15.70
C ARG A 105 4.19 -3.64 16.59
N LYS A 106 4.75 -3.56 17.80
CA LYS A 106 4.80 -4.65 18.77
C LYS A 106 3.39 -5.06 19.20
N LEU A 107 2.53 -4.10 19.53
CA LEU A 107 1.14 -4.34 19.92
C LEU A 107 0.30 -4.97 18.80
N MET A 108 0.55 -4.59 17.55
CA MET A 108 -0.25 -5.05 16.42
C MET A 108 0.28 -6.33 15.77
N ALA A 109 1.57 -6.62 15.88
CA ALA A 109 2.19 -7.78 15.20
C ALA A 109 1.51 -9.12 15.50
N PRO A 110 1.08 -9.43 16.75
CA PRO A 110 0.38 -10.67 17.05
C PRO A 110 -0.91 -10.88 16.23
N LEU A 111 -1.58 -9.79 15.85
CA LEU A 111 -2.84 -9.80 15.09
C LEU A 111 -2.66 -10.22 13.62
N PHE A 112 -1.42 -10.18 13.13
CA PHE A 112 -1.03 -10.49 11.76
C PHE A 112 -0.07 -11.68 11.67
N GLN A 113 0.09 -12.45 12.76
CA GLN A 113 0.85 -13.69 12.74
C GLN A 113 0.07 -14.79 11.98
N PRO A 114 0.76 -15.83 11.47
CA PRO A 114 0.12 -16.91 10.68
C PRO A 114 -1.12 -17.51 11.32
N ALA A 115 -1.09 -17.76 12.62
CA ALA A 115 -2.24 -18.33 13.34
C ALA A 115 -3.46 -17.39 13.35
N ALA A 116 -3.23 -16.09 13.57
CA ALA A 116 -4.29 -15.09 13.55
C ALA A 116 -4.85 -14.90 12.13
N ILE A 117 -3.98 -14.89 11.11
CA ILE A 117 -4.40 -14.80 9.70
C ILE A 117 -5.30 -15.98 9.32
N ARG A 118 -4.94 -17.20 9.79
CA ARG A 118 -5.76 -18.40 9.55
C ARG A 118 -7.15 -18.30 10.17
N SER A 119 -7.29 -17.68 11.36
CA SER A 119 -8.60 -17.53 12.01
C SER A 119 -9.55 -16.59 11.26
N TYR A 120 -9.03 -15.68 10.42
CA TYR A 120 -9.86 -14.79 9.59
C TYR A 120 -10.41 -15.45 8.31
N ALA A 121 -9.89 -16.63 7.92
CA ALA A 121 -10.23 -17.25 6.63
C ALA A 121 -11.71 -17.59 6.46
N ASP A 122 -12.37 -18.03 7.51
CA ASP A 122 -13.81 -18.36 7.44
C ASP A 122 -14.64 -17.09 7.23
N THR A 123 -14.31 -16.00 7.92
CA THR A 123 -14.94 -14.69 7.72
C THR A 123 -14.67 -14.17 6.29
N MET A 124 -13.43 -14.27 5.78
CA MET A 124 -13.13 -13.91 4.40
C MET A 124 -13.98 -14.69 3.41
N ASN A 125 -14.03 -16.02 3.58
CA ASN A 125 -14.81 -16.90 2.74
C ASN A 125 -16.32 -16.60 2.76
N GLU A 126 -16.88 -16.28 3.94
CA GLU A 126 -18.28 -15.91 4.08
C GLU A 126 -18.61 -14.65 3.27
N ILE A 127 -17.82 -13.59 3.45
CA ILE A 127 -18.03 -12.32 2.75
C ILE A 127 -17.85 -12.49 1.24
N ILE A 128 -16.78 -13.17 0.82
CA ILE A 128 -16.53 -13.46 -0.60
C ILE A 128 -17.75 -14.21 -1.19
N THR A 129 -18.21 -15.25 -0.52
CA THR A 129 -19.37 -16.04 -0.96
C THR A 129 -20.63 -15.17 -1.10
N ARG A 130 -20.97 -14.36 -0.08
CA ARG A 130 -22.11 -13.44 -0.13
C ARG A 130 -22.05 -12.48 -1.31
N CYS A 131 -20.86 -11.93 -1.58
CA CYS A 131 -20.70 -11.02 -2.70
C CYS A 131 -20.81 -11.75 -4.05
N LEU A 132 -20.20 -12.92 -4.19
CA LEU A 132 -20.29 -13.71 -5.42
C LEU A 132 -21.68 -14.27 -5.68
N ASP A 133 -22.50 -14.50 -4.64
CA ASP A 133 -23.89 -14.95 -4.77
C ASP A 133 -24.78 -13.95 -5.49
N THR A 134 -24.41 -12.66 -5.47
CA THR A 134 -25.16 -11.62 -6.20
C THR A 134 -24.90 -11.60 -7.69
N TRP A 135 -23.81 -12.19 -8.17
CA TRP A 135 -23.49 -12.19 -9.59
C TRP A 135 -24.44 -13.07 -10.40
N GLN A 136 -24.95 -12.54 -11.51
CA GLN A 136 -25.89 -13.25 -12.35
C GLN A 136 -25.19 -13.86 -13.57
N ASP A 137 -25.76 -14.95 -14.11
CA ASP A 137 -25.25 -15.58 -15.32
C ASP A 137 -25.34 -14.63 -16.52
N GLY A 138 -24.26 -14.48 -17.29
CA GLY A 138 -24.18 -13.57 -18.41
C GLY A 138 -24.05 -12.08 -18.08
N GLU A 139 -24.03 -11.71 -16.79
CA GLU A 139 -23.90 -10.32 -16.34
C GLU A 139 -22.54 -9.72 -16.74
N ILE A 140 -22.53 -8.41 -16.98
CA ILE A 140 -21.31 -7.61 -17.14
C ILE A 140 -21.06 -6.86 -15.83
N ILE A 141 -20.01 -7.25 -15.14
CA ILE A 141 -19.56 -6.61 -13.90
C ILE A 141 -18.43 -5.63 -14.17
N ASP A 142 -18.29 -4.60 -13.31
CA ASP A 142 -17.07 -3.84 -13.14
C ASP A 142 -16.20 -4.52 -12.06
N ALA A 143 -15.11 -5.16 -12.49
CA ALA A 143 -14.21 -5.87 -11.57
C ALA A 143 -13.67 -4.95 -10.47
N GLY A 144 -13.37 -3.67 -10.78
CA GLY A 144 -12.89 -2.70 -9.79
C GLY A 144 -13.91 -2.48 -8.68
N ARG A 145 -15.17 -2.24 -9.04
CA ARG A 145 -16.28 -2.05 -8.09
C ARG A 145 -16.51 -3.31 -7.24
N GLU A 146 -16.52 -4.48 -7.89
CA GLU A 146 -16.77 -5.75 -7.19
C GLU A 146 -15.61 -6.09 -6.23
N MET A 147 -14.36 -5.93 -6.65
CA MET A 147 -13.20 -6.17 -5.78
C MET A 147 -13.20 -5.20 -4.60
N THR A 148 -13.52 -3.92 -4.81
CA THR A 148 -13.68 -2.95 -3.72
C THR A 148 -14.76 -3.37 -2.74
N ARG A 149 -15.93 -3.81 -3.22
CA ARG A 149 -17.04 -4.26 -2.38
C ARG A 149 -16.66 -5.48 -1.53
N ILE A 150 -15.97 -6.46 -2.13
CA ILE A 150 -15.53 -7.67 -1.43
C ILE A 150 -14.48 -7.33 -0.38
N THR A 151 -13.39 -6.65 -0.76
CA THR A 151 -12.27 -6.37 0.16
C THR A 151 -12.69 -5.41 1.29
N MET A 152 -13.59 -4.47 1.01
CA MET A 152 -14.16 -3.61 2.04
C MET A 152 -15.03 -4.41 3.02
N GLY A 153 -15.87 -5.32 2.52
CA GLY A 153 -16.66 -6.20 3.36
C GLY A 153 -15.79 -7.11 4.23
N VAL A 154 -14.73 -7.69 3.65
CA VAL A 154 -13.74 -8.49 4.40
C VAL A 154 -13.07 -7.65 5.47
N ALA A 155 -12.54 -6.46 5.12
CA ALA A 155 -11.90 -5.57 6.08
C ALA A 155 -12.85 -5.16 7.22
N ALA A 156 -14.08 -4.73 6.89
CA ALA A 156 -15.04 -4.32 7.90
C ALA A 156 -15.46 -5.47 8.84
N LYS A 157 -15.67 -6.67 8.30
CA LYS A 157 -16.05 -7.82 9.11
C LYS A 157 -14.90 -8.32 9.98
N THR A 158 -13.69 -8.42 9.42
CA THR A 158 -12.53 -8.90 10.18
C THR A 158 -11.99 -7.87 11.17
N LEU A 159 -12.05 -6.57 10.83
CA LEU A 159 -11.52 -5.51 11.70
C LEU A 159 -12.51 -5.13 12.81
N PHE A 160 -13.81 -5.08 12.51
CA PHE A 160 -14.82 -4.47 13.38
C PHE A 160 -16.01 -5.40 13.68
N ASP A 161 -16.05 -6.61 13.11
CA ASP A 161 -17.25 -7.45 13.08
C ASP A 161 -18.50 -6.67 12.63
N ALA A 162 -18.29 -5.70 11.75
CA ALA A 162 -19.33 -4.83 11.24
C ALA A 162 -19.83 -5.32 9.87
N ASN A 163 -21.14 -5.26 9.66
CA ASN A 163 -21.72 -5.54 8.36
C ASN A 163 -21.88 -4.22 7.58
N THR A 164 -20.90 -3.89 6.76
CA THR A 164 -20.86 -2.62 5.99
C THR A 164 -21.27 -2.79 4.53
N LEU A 165 -21.71 -3.98 4.11
CA LEU A 165 -22.08 -4.22 2.71
C LEU A 165 -23.24 -3.32 2.25
N ASP A 166 -24.14 -2.96 3.16
CA ASP A 166 -25.29 -2.09 2.89
C ASP A 166 -24.92 -0.59 2.93
N GLU A 167 -23.81 -0.23 3.60
CA GLU A 167 -23.28 1.15 3.71
C GLU A 167 -22.08 1.39 2.78
N SER A 168 -21.85 0.47 1.86
CA SER A 168 -20.58 0.39 1.10
C SER A 168 -20.33 1.58 0.18
N GLU A 169 -21.38 2.22 -0.34
CA GLU A 169 -21.22 3.35 -1.28
C GLU A 169 -20.73 4.61 -0.55
N ASP A 170 -21.33 4.99 0.57
CA ASP A 170 -20.92 6.19 1.33
C ASP A 170 -19.50 6.06 1.89
N ILE A 171 -19.14 4.86 2.38
CA ILE A 171 -17.79 4.57 2.88
C ILE A 171 -16.78 4.58 1.73
N SER A 172 -17.11 3.98 0.60
CA SER A 172 -16.28 3.99 -0.61
C SER A 172 -16.05 5.40 -1.11
N ASP A 173 -17.09 6.23 -1.17
CA ASP A 173 -16.99 7.63 -1.58
C ASP A 173 -16.13 8.45 -0.63
N ALA A 174 -16.25 8.21 0.69
CA ALA A 174 -15.41 8.85 1.70
C ALA A 174 -13.92 8.52 1.49
N ILE A 175 -13.61 7.25 1.22
CA ILE A 175 -12.24 6.79 0.97
C ILE A 175 -11.72 7.30 -0.36
N HIS A 176 -12.52 7.26 -1.42
CA HIS A 176 -12.15 7.88 -2.71
C HIS A 176 -11.85 9.37 -2.56
N ALA A 177 -12.62 10.10 -1.75
CA ALA A 177 -12.35 11.52 -1.47
C ALA A 177 -10.99 11.72 -0.79
N MET A 178 -10.61 10.81 0.14
CA MET A 178 -9.29 10.84 0.80
C MET A 178 -8.15 10.56 -0.19
N PHE A 179 -8.26 9.54 -1.03
CA PHE A 179 -7.23 9.22 -2.03
C PHE A 179 -7.13 10.31 -3.11
N ASN A 180 -8.23 10.91 -3.53
CA ASN A 180 -8.23 12.06 -4.44
C ASN A 180 -7.48 13.24 -3.81
N TYR A 181 -7.72 13.53 -2.52
CA TYR A 181 -6.98 14.56 -1.80
C TYR A 181 -5.47 14.26 -1.79
N ILE A 182 -5.06 13.04 -1.45
CA ILE A 182 -3.64 12.64 -1.45
C ILE A 182 -3.04 12.84 -2.84
N THR A 183 -3.76 12.43 -3.87
CA THR A 183 -3.37 12.61 -5.27
C THR A 183 -3.11 14.07 -5.61
N ASP A 184 -4.04 14.95 -5.26
CA ASP A 184 -3.96 16.39 -5.56
C ASP A 184 -2.81 17.06 -4.79
N GLN A 185 -2.45 16.50 -3.63
CA GLN A 185 -1.30 16.96 -2.85
C GLN A 185 0.05 16.43 -3.39
N THR A 186 0.07 15.33 -4.14
CA THR A 186 1.31 14.72 -4.65
C THR A 186 2.06 15.69 -5.57
N GLY A 187 3.32 15.98 -5.25
CA GLY A 187 4.16 16.93 -5.98
C GLY A 187 3.70 18.40 -5.89
N SER A 188 2.80 18.74 -4.95
CA SER A 188 2.40 20.12 -4.73
C SER A 188 3.46 20.90 -3.94
N ILE A 189 3.63 22.19 -4.28
CA ILE A 189 4.56 23.08 -3.55
C ILE A 189 4.18 23.20 -2.07
N SER A 190 2.90 23.18 -1.76
CA SER A 190 2.39 23.23 -0.38
C SER A 190 2.91 22.05 0.45
N VAL A 191 2.89 20.83 -0.07
CA VAL A 191 3.41 19.65 0.62
C VAL A 191 4.91 19.75 0.78
N VAL A 192 5.65 20.14 -0.27
CA VAL A 192 7.10 20.28 -0.22
C VAL A 192 7.52 21.30 0.83
N VAL A 193 6.91 22.49 0.84
CA VAL A 193 7.22 23.55 1.82
C VAL A 193 6.91 23.09 3.25
N ARG A 194 5.75 22.52 3.48
CA ARG A 194 5.35 22.01 4.82
C ARG A 194 6.26 20.88 5.28
N ALA A 195 6.62 19.97 4.39
CA ALA A 195 7.53 18.87 4.71
C ALA A 195 8.94 19.35 5.06
N VAL A 196 9.47 20.32 4.31
CA VAL A 196 10.78 20.92 4.59
C VAL A 196 10.77 21.68 5.92
N LEU A 197 9.74 22.48 6.18
CA LEU A 197 9.60 23.18 7.45
C LEU A 197 9.53 22.20 8.64
N ALA A 198 8.71 21.16 8.53
CA ALA A 198 8.59 20.13 9.57
C ALA A 198 9.91 19.40 9.80
N ALA A 199 10.62 19.01 8.73
CA ALA A 199 11.92 18.35 8.84
C ALA A 199 12.97 19.24 9.53
N ASN A 200 13.07 20.51 9.13
CA ASN A 200 14.02 21.46 9.74
C ASN A 200 13.70 21.75 11.21
N LEU A 201 12.43 21.77 11.58
CA LEU A 201 12.03 21.92 12.99
C LEU A 201 12.43 20.70 13.82
N LEU A 202 12.21 19.49 13.29
CA LEU A 202 12.56 18.23 13.97
C LEU A 202 14.07 18.01 14.08
N ALA A 203 14.87 18.54 13.16
CA ALA A 203 16.33 18.50 13.24
C ALA A 203 16.91 19.28 14.43
N LYS A 204 16.15 20.20 15.03
CA LYS A 204 16.57 20.95 16.23
C LYS A 204 16.38 20.08 17.47
N THR A 205 17.44 19.46 17.95
CA THR A 205 17.42 18.50 19.08
C THR A 205 17.71 19.11 20.44
N ASN A 206 18.57 20.13 20.52
CA ASN A 206 18.99 20.74 21.75
C ASN A 206 18.01 21.84 22.27
N LEU A 207 16.79 21.42 22.61
CA LEU A 207 15.71 22.29 23.04
C LEU A 207 15.30 22.00 24.49
N SER A 208 14.93 23.04 25.24
CA SER A 208 14.29 22.83 26.55
C SER A 208 12.94 22.09 26.39
N PRO A 209 12.45 21.35 27.40
CA PRO A 209 11.22 20.57 27.27
C PRO A 209 9.99 21.37 26.81
N ARG A 210 9.88 22.63 27.24
CA ARG A 210 8.79 23.54 26.84
C ARG A 210 8.88 23.89 25.34
N VAL A 211 10.09 24.21 24.86
CA VAL A 211 10.33 24.55 23.45
C VAL A 211 10.18 23.34 22.58
N ALA A 212 10.63 22.15 23.03
CA ALA A 212 10.42 20.88 22.31
C ALA A 212 8.93 20.57 22.13
N LYS A 213 8.12 20.76 23.21
CA LYS A 213 6.66 20.58 23.12
C LYS A 213 6.00 21.56 22.15
N ALA A 214 6.43 22.83 22.14
CA ALA A 214 5.94 23.83 21.20
C ALA A 214 6.34 23.48 19.74
N ARG A 215 7.58 23.04 19.52
CA ARG A 215 8.04 22.53 18.23
C ARG A 215 7.15 21.38 17.72
N ASP A 216 6.90 20.39 18.58
CA ASP A 216 6.11 19.21 18.20
C ASP A 216 4.67 19.59 17.85
N TYR A 217 4.09 20.56 18.57
CA TYR A 217 2.77 21.12 18.23
C TYR A 217 2.76 21.79 16.84
N VAL A 218 3.77 22.62 16.54
CA VAL A 218 3.89 23.27 15.22
C VAL A 218 4.09 22.22 14.11
N VAL A 219 4.93 21.20 14.35
CA VAL A 219 5.13 20.11 13.39
C VAL A 219 3.82 19.35 13.16
N GLU A 220 3.04 19.08 14.18
CA GLU A 220 1.73 18.43 14.05
C GLU A 220 0.76 19.31 13.23
N ALA A 221 0.71 20.61 13.50
CA ALA A 221 -0.09 21.56 12.72
C ALA A 221 0.32 21.64 11.25
N LEU A 222 1.61 21.44 10.94
CA LEU A 222 2.08 21.36 9.54
C LEU A 222 1.63 20.07 8.82
N HIS A 223 1.25 19.03 9.54
CA HIS A 223 0.69 17.82 8.95
C HIS A 223 -0.82 17.96 8.67
N GLU A 224 -1.54 18.81 9.37
CA GLU A 224 -2.98 19.02 9.14
C GLU A 224 -3.25 19.71 7.80
N PRO A 225 -4.37 19.40 7.12
CA PRO A 225 -4.78 20.11 5.92
C PRO A 225 -4.97 21.59 6.19
N MET A 226 -4.52 22.44 5.28
CA MET A 226 -4.83 23.87 5.39
C MET A 226 -6.36 24.07 5.33
N PRO A 227 -6.95 24.91 6.22
CA PRO A 227 -8.39 25.07 6.34
C PRO A 227 -8.99 25.95 5.24
N LEU A 228 -8.63 25.70 3.98
CA LEU A 228 -9.22 26.40 2.82
C LEU A 228 -10.49 25.64 2.37
N PRO A 229 -11.63 26.29 2.22
CA PRO A 229 -12.91 25.64 1.89
C PRO A 229 -13.03 25.33 0.38
N THR A 230 -12.12 24.52 -0.17
CA THR A 230 -12.28 24.03 -1.54
C THR A 230 -13.27 22.85 -1.58
N PRO A 231 -13.97 22.60 -2.71
CA PRO A 231 -14.89 21.48 -2.84
C PRO A 231 -14.24 20.12 -2.50
N GLU A 232 -12.97 19.92 -2.88
CA GLU A 232 -12.20 18.69 -2.61
C GLU A 232 -11.97 18.52 -1.11
N ARG A 233 -11.63 19.59 -0.40
CA ARG A 233 -11.41 19.55 1.05
C ARG A 233 -12.70 19.37 1.83
N LEU A 234 -13.79 19.97 1.36
CA LEU A 234 -15.10 19.75 1.97
C LEU A 234 -15.52 18.28 1.84
N ARG A 235 -15.26 17.65 0.69
CA ARG A 235 -15.47 16.21 0.52
C ARG A 235 -14.57 15.38 1.43
N LEU A 236 -13.27 15.73 1.52
CA LEU A 236 -12.35 15.09 2.45
C LEU A 236 -12.86 15.15 3.89
N PHE A 237 -13.21 16.35 4.38
CA PHE A 237 -13.66 16.52 5.78
C PHE A 237 -14.97 15.80 6.06
N ARG A 238 -15.90 15.75 5.10
CA ARG A 238 -17.12 14.94 5.24
C ARG A 238 -16.80 13.45 5.34
N GLY A 239 -15.94 12.95 4.45
CA GLY A 239 -15.52 11.54 4.46
C GLY A 239 -14.77 11.17 5.75
N LEU A 240 -13.83 11.99 6.19
CA LEU A 240 -13.13 11.80 7.47
C LEU A 240 -14.08 11.79 8.66
N ARG A 241 -15.05 12.70 8.66
CA ARG A 241 -16.06 12.78 9.72
C ARG A 241 -16.92 11.51 9.76
N LEU A 242 -17.44 11.07 8.62
CA LEU A 242 -18.24 9.84 8.51
C LEU A 242 -17.50 8.62 9.08
N LEU A 243 -16.25 8.41 8.62
CA LEU A 243 -15.45 7.27 9.06
C LEU A 243 -15.06 7.37 10.54
N ASN A 244 -14.73 8.57 11.02
CA ASN A 244 -14.44 8.78 12.44
C ASN A 244 -15.65 8.49 13.33
N GLU A 245 -16.82 9.02 12.98
CA GLU A 245 -18.07 8.78 13.72
C GLU A 245 -18.40 7.28 13.75
N ARG A 246 -18.17 6.58 12.63
CA ARG A 246 -18.42 5.13 12.56
C ARG A 246 -17.45 4.34 13.44
N ILE A 247 -16.15 4.59 13.34
CA ILE A 247 -15.15 3.91 14.18
C ILE A 247 -15.37 4.23 15.66
N GLN A 248 -15.68 5.49 16.00
CA GLN A 248 -15.96 5.88 17.37
C GLN A 248 -17.21 5.17 17.92
N SER A 249 -18.29 5.13 17.15
CA SER A 249 -19.53 4.44 17.54
C SER A 249 -19.29 2.97 17.86
N ILE A 250 -18.54 2.26 17.01
CA ILE A 250 -18.22 0.84 17.22
C ILE A 250 -17.33 0.68 18.47
N THR A 251 -16.35 1.55 18.65
CA THR A 251 -15.44 1.53 19.80
C THR A 251 -16.20 1.76 21.12
N ASP A 252 -17.08 2.76 21.15
CA ASP A 252 -17.88 3.11 22.33
C ASP A 252 -18.88 1.99 22.69
N GLU A 253 -19.50 1.38 21.66
CA GLU A 253 -20.38 0.22 21.86
C GLU A 253 -19.61 -0.94 22.52
N ARG A 254 -18.41 -1.30 22.00
CA ARG A 254 -17.58 -2.36 22.55
C ARG A 254 -17.20 -2.12 24.02
N ARG A 255 -16.82 -0.91 24.35
CA ARG A 255 -16.47 -0.55 25.72
C ARG A 255 -17.68 -0.59 26.66
N ARG A 256 -18.83 -0.10 26.20
CA ARG A 256 -20.06 -0.09 26.99
C ARG A 256 -20.61 -1.49 27.24
N THR A 257 -20.54 -2.39 26.26
CA THR A 257 -21.08 -3.75 26.39
C THR A 257 -20.08 -4.71 27.02
N GLY A 258 -18.79 -4.39 27.00
CA GLY A 258 -17.74 -5.34 27.39
C GLY A 258 -17.64 -6.55 26.43
N ASP A 259 -18.28 -6.48 25.27
CA ASP A 259 -18.38 -7.55 24.30
C ASP A 259 -17.02 -7.82 23.66
N GLN A 260 -16.44 -8.97 23.98
CA GLN A 260 -15.17 -9.44 23.43
C GLN A 260 -15.47 -10.31 22.19
N ARG A 261 -15.51 -9.69 21.03
CA ARG A 261 -15.60 -10.41 19.75
C ARG A 261 -14.22 -10.84 19.28
N ASP A 262 -14.19 -11.84 18.43
CA ASP A 262 -12.93 -12.29 17.81
C ASP A 262 -12.60 -11.44 16.56
N ASP A 263 -12.51 -10.11 16.75
CA ASP A 263 -12.14 -9.16 15.74
C ASP A 263 -10.92 -8.34 16.14
N LEU A 264 -10.34 -7.65 15.15
CA LEU A 264 -9.11 -6.90 15.35
C LEU A 264 -9.28 -5.73 16.32
N LEU A 265 -10.44 -5.03 16.29
CA LEU A 265 -10.71 -3.90 17.18
C LEU A 265 -10.76 -4.35 18.65
N SER A 266 -11.43 -5.47 18.95
CA SER A 266 -11.46 -6.04 20.32
C SER A 266 -10.06 -6.38 20.80
N ARG A 267 -9.24 -6.97 19.91
CA ARG A 267 -7.84 -7.29 20.21
C ARG A 267 -7.00 -6.03 20.41
N LEU A 268 -7.20 -4.96 19.61
CA LEU A 268 -6.53 -3.66 19.81
C LEU A 268 -6.91 -3.03 21.14
N LEU A 269 -8.19 -3.07 21.51
CA LEU A 269 -8.67 -2.55 22.78
C LEU A 269 -8.12 -3.31 24.00
N ALA A 270 -7.87 -4.61 23.84
CA ALA A 270 -7.31 -5.48 24.88
C ALA A 270 -5.78 -5.46 24.90
N ALA A 271 -5.12 -4.97 23.86
CA ALA A 271 -3.66 -5.00 23.74
C ALA A 271 -3.01 -4.14 24.81
N ARG A 272 -2.07 -4.75 25.55
CA ARG A 272 -1.26 -4.08 26.58
C ARG A 272 0.19 -4.02 26.13
N ASP A 273 0.81 -2.92 26.43
CA ASP A 273 2.26 -2.78 26.31
C ASP A 273 2.94 -3.72 27.32
N GLU A 274 3.89 -4.52 26.84
CA GLU A 274 4.61 -5.47 27.71
C GLU A 274 5.57 -4.78 28.66
N ASP A 275 6.00 -3.56 28.33
CA ASP A 275 7.01 -2.82 29.12
C ASP A 275 6.37 -2.05 30.28
N ASP A 276 5.20 -1.44 30.08
CA ASP A 276 4.52 -0.61 31.11
C ASP A 276 3.08 -1.03 31.43
N GLY A 277 2.56 -2.05 30.76
CA GLY A 277 1.19 -2.58 30.95
C GLY A 277 0.09 -1.64 30.45
N SER A 278 0.42 -0.51 29.82
CA SER A 278 -0.55 0.48 29.37
C SER A 278 -1.33 0.03 28.14
N PHE A 279 -2.57 0.51 28.02
CA PHE A 279 -3.42 0.33 26.84
C PHE A 279 -3.17 1.41 25.80
N MET A 280 -3.66 1.18 24.59
CA MET A 280 -3.80 2.25 23.60
C MET A 280 -4.85 3.27 24.06
N THR A 281 -4.55 4.55 23.88
CA THR A 281 -5.56 5.61 24.05
C THR A 281 -6.61 5.53 22.95
N ASP A 282 -7.79 6.15 23.17
CA ASP A 282 -8.87 6.19 22.17
C ASP A 282 -8.42 6.75 20.84
N ARG A 283 -7.61 7.82 20.88
CA ARG A 283 -7.01 8.41 19.69
C ARG A 283 -6.09 7.40 18.96
N GLN A 284 -5.29 6.64 19.68
CA GLN A 284 -4.44 5.61 19.09
C GLN A 284 -5.26 4.49 18.47
N VAL A 285 -6.26 3.98 19.19
CA VAL A 285 -7.19 2.95 18.66
C VAL A 285 -7.86 3.44 17.38
N ARG A 286 -8.36 4.68 17.37
CA ARG A 286 -8.97 5.31 16.19
C ARG A 286 -7.98 5.41 15.03
N ASP A 287 -6.76 5.90 15.28
CA ASP A 287 -5.75 6.11 14.26
C ASP A 287 -5.29 4.77 13.64
N GLU A 288 -5.17 3.71 14.46
CA GLU A 288 -4.85 2.38 13.98
C GLU A 288 -6.01 1.74 13.23
N ALA A 289 -7.23 1.84 13.74
CA ALA A 289 -8.42 1.33 13.09
C ALA A 289 -8.62 1.96 11.70
N MET A 290 -8.49 3.30 11.61
CA MET A 290 -8.55 4.03 10.35
C MET A 290 -7.42 3.60 9.40
N THR A 291 -6.19 3.50 9.91
CA THR A 291 -5.02 3.06 9.13
C THR A 291 -5.25 1.69 8.52
N LEU A 292 -5.69 0.71 9.33
CA LEU A 292 -5.88 -0.67 8.88
C LEU A 292 -7.04 -0.79 7.88
N PHE A 293 -8.14 -0.11 8.16
CA PHE A 293 -9.32 -0.16 7.30
C PHE A 293 -9.02 0.39 5.91
N VAL A 294 -8.44 1.59 5.83
CA VAL A 294 -8.14 2.22 4.53
C VAL A 294 -7.02 1.50 3.79
N ALA A 295 -5.95 1.10 4.49
CA ALA A 295 -4.84 0.41 3.86
C ALA A 295 -5.20 -1.01 3.39
N GLY A 296 -6.09 -1.70 4.12
CA GLY A 296 -6.41 -3.10 3.87
C GLY A 296 -7.29 -3.34 2.65
N HIS A 297 -8.28 -2.48 2.39
CA HIS A 297 -9.23 -2.76 1.33
C HIS A 297 -8.80 -2.22 -0.04
N GLU A 298 -8.40 -0.95 -0.17
CA GLU A 298 -8.12 -0.30 -1.47
C GLU A 298 -6.93 -0.95 -2.20
N THR A 299 -5.87 -1.29 -1.47
CA THR A 299 -4.68 -1.90 -2.06
C THR A 299 -4.95 -3.31 -2.57
N THR A 300 -5.70 -4.10 -1.81
CA THR A 300 -6.09 -5.47 -2.19
C THR A 300 -7.09 -5.45 -3.34
N ALA A 301 -8.10 -4.56 -3.30
CA ALA A 301 -9.05 -4.36 -4.39
C ALA A 301 -8.34 -4.03 -5.71
N THR A 302 -7.43 -3.07 -5.69
CA THR A 302 -6.66 -2.67 -6.87
C THR A 302 -5.83 -3.83 -7.43
N SER A 303 -5.13 -4.56 -6.56
CA SER A 303 -4.27 -5.68 -6.97
C SER A 303 -5.08 -6.83 -7.58
N THR A 304 -6.20 -7.17 -6.96
CA THR A 304 -7.10 -8.23 -7.45
C THR A 304 -7.81 -7.83 -8.73
N THR A 305 -8.17 -6.55 -8.89
CA THR A 305 -8.72 -6.00 -10.14
C THR A 305 -7.72 -6.15 -11.29
N TRP A 306 -6.46 -5.77 -11.09
CA TRP A 306 -5.41 -5.94 -12.10
C TRP A 306 -5.15 -7.40 -12.41
N ALA A 307 -5.18 -8.29 -11.42
CA ALA A 307 -5.05 -9.73 -11.66
C ALA A 307 -6.18 -10.27 -12.56
N LEU A 308 -7.44 -9.90 -12.28
CA LEU A 308 -8.58 -10.26 -13.13
C LEU A 308 -8.46 -9.68 -14.55
N TYR A 309 -8.02 -8.43 -14.67
CA TYR A 309 -7.75 -7.79 -15.96
C TYR A 309 -6.72 -8.60 -16.77
N PHE A 310 -5.56 -8.92 -16.17
CA PHE A 310 -4.53 -9.68 -16.87
C PHE A 310 -5.00 -11.10 -17.22
N MET A 311 -5.68 -11.79 -16.31
CA MET A 311 -6.25 -13.11 -16.61
C MET A 311 -7.21 -13.06 -17.80
N SER A 312 -8.04 -12.03 -17.91
CA SER A 312 -8.98 -11.87 -19.04
C SER A 312 -8.31 -11.59 -20.38
N ARG A 313 -7.02 -11.21 -20.38
CA ARG A 313 -6.22 -10.89 -21.58
C ARG A 313 -5.20 -11.97 -21.96
N HIS A 314 -4.97 -12.95 -21.08
CA HIS A 314 -3.98 -14.02 -21.28
C HIS A 314 -4.67 -15.39 -21.14
N PRO A 315 -5.22 -15.94 -22.23
CA PRO A 315 -5.98 -17.18 -22.18
C PRO A 315 -5.22 -18.39 -21.66
N ASP A 316 -3.90 -18.44 -21.87
CA ASP A 316 -3.01 -19.47 -21.34
C ASP A 316 -2.87 -19.38 -19.81
N VAL A 317 -2.72 -18.15 -19.27
CA VAL A 317 -2.70 -17.90 -17.84
C VAL A 317 -4.04 -18.27 -17.21
N TYR A 318 -5.15 -17.85 -17.83
CA TYR A 318 -6.51 -18.14 -17.39
C TYR A 318 -6.79 -19.63 -17.33
N ARG A 319 -6.48 -20.38 -18.40
CA ARG A 319 -6.68 -21.83 -18.47
C ARG A 319 -5.93 -22.54 -17.35
N ARG A 320 -4.64 -22.25 -17.19
CA ARG A 320 -3.81 -22.89 -16.16
C ARG A 320 -4.30 -22.57 -14.74
N TRP A 321 -4.79 -21.36 -14.52
CA TRP A 321 -5.44 -21.00 -13.25
C TRP A 321 -6.68 -21.84 -12.97
N LYS A 322 -7.54 -22.04 -13.97
CA LYS A 322 -8.74 -22.89 -13.86
C LYS A 322 -8.37 -24.35 -13.57
N GLU A 323 -7.37 -24.86 -14.27
CA GLU A 323 -6.86 -26.23 -14.08
C GLU A 323 -6.30 -26.43 -12.66
N GLU A 324 -5.51 -25.48 -12.16
CA GLU A 324 -4.96 -25.55 -10.80
C GLU A 324 -6.06 -25.57 -9.75
N VAL A 325 -7.04 -24.66 -9.85
CA VAL A 325 -8.14 -24.60 -8.87
C VAL A 325 -9.06 -25.82 -8.98
N ALA A 326 -9.29 -26.35 -10.18
CA ALA A 326 -10.03 -27.60 -10.36
C ALA A 326 -9.37 -28.78 -9.64
N GLY A 327 -8.03 -28.76 -9.52
CA GLY A 327 -7.26 -29.74 -8.72
C GLY A 327 -7.59 -29.76 -7.23
N LEU A 328 -8.32 -28.78 -6.70
CA LEU A 328 -8.87 -28.81 -5.34
C LEU A 328 -10.08 -29.75 -5.21
N GLY A 329 -10.59 -30.34 -6.32
CA GLY A 329 -11.70 -31.29 -6.29
C GLY A 329 -13.03 -30.71 -5.80
N GLY A 330 -13.24 -29.40 -5.89
CA GLY A 330 -14.42 -28.72 -5.36
C GLY A 330 -14.39 -28.41 -3.86
N GLU A 331 -13.28 -28.73 -3.17
CA GLU A 331 -13.11 -28.33 -1.78
C GLU A 331 -13.20 -26.81 -1.62
N LYS A 332 -13.82 -26.37 -0.50
CA LYS A 332 -13.86 -24.95 -0.12
C LYS A 332 -12.42 -24.44 0.06
N PRO A 333 -12.06 -23.31 -0.57
CA PRO A 333 -10.74 -22.72 -0.36
C PRO A 333 -10.48 -22.41 1.12
N SER A 334 -9.31 -22.76 1.60
CA SER A 334 -8.94 -22.65 3.03
C SER A 334 -7.44 -22.44 3.17
N PRO A 335 -6.96 -22.00 4.35
CA PRO A 335 -5.52 -21.91 4.62
C PRO A 335 -4.76 -23.23 4.48
N ASP A 336 -5.45 -24.38 4.49
CA ASP A 336 -4.82 -25.69 4.36
C ASP A 336 -4.60 -26.13 2.92
N ASN A 337 -5.45 -25.66 2.01
CA ASN A 337 -5.33 -26.01 0.59
C ASN A 337 -4.78 -24.88 -0.29
N THR A 338 -4.82 -23.58 0.13
CA THR A 338 -4.18 -22.47 -0.60
C THR A 338 -2.67 -22.62 -0.83
N PRO A 339 -1.86 -23.35 -0.02
CA PRO A 339 -0.48 -23.63 -0.36
C PRO A 339 -0.30 -24.41 -1.68
N LYS A 340 -1.31 -25.16 -2.12
CA LYS A 340 -1.32 -25.90 -3.40
C LYS A 340 -1.53 -24.95 -4.60
N LEU A 341 -2.01 -23.73 -4.40
CA LEU A 341 -2.36 -22.75 -5.42
C LEU A 341 -1.14 -21.89 -5.82
N VAL A 342 -0.09 -22.53 -6.31
CA VAL A 342 1.20 -21.86 -6.65
C VAL A 342 1.02 -20.92 -7.84
N TRP A 343 0.30 -21.33 -8.88
CA TRP A 343 0.04 -20.51 -10.07
C TRP A 343 -0.90 -19.34 -9.75
N THR A 344 -1.95 -19.57 -8.98
CA THR A 344 -2.88 -18.55 -8.49
C THR A 344 -2.13 -17.49 -7.68
N ARG A 345 -1.23 -17.92 -6.78
CA ARG A 345 -0.34 -17.03 -6.04
C ARG A 345 0.58 -16.25 -7.00
N GLY A 346 1.11 -16.92 -8.00
CA GLY A 346 1.92 -16.31 -9.04
C GLY A 346 1.17 -15.21 -9.79
N ILE A 347 -0.11 -15.40 -10.12
CA ILE A 347 -0.97 -14.37 -10.74
C ILE A 347 -1.07 -13.13 -9.86
N PHE A 348 -1.37 -13.30 -8.57
CA PHE A 348 -1.46 -12.17 -7.65
C PHE A 348 -0.13 -11.41 -7.52
N ARG A 349 0.96 -12.15 -7.36
CA ARG A 349 2.31 -11.56 -7.24
C ARG A 349 2.78 -10.89 -8.52
N GLU A 350 2.45 -11.43 -9.68
CA GLU A 350 2.77 -10.83 -10.97
C GLU A 350 1.94 -9.55 -11.22
N ALA A 351 0.69 -9.53 -10.80
CA ALA A 351 -0.11 -8.30 -10.81
C ALA A 351 0.50 -7.22 -9.92
N LEU A 352 0.98 -7.58 -8.72
CA LEU A 352 1.71 -6.69 -7.82
C LEU A 352 3.06 -6.24 -8.38
N ARG A 353 3.75 -7.07 -9.16
CA ARG A 353 4.98 -6.67 -9.86
C ARG A 353 4.65 -5.65 -10.96
N PHE A 354 3.65 -5.95 -11.75
CA PHE A 354 3.28 -5.16 -12.93
C PHE A 354 2.71 -3.80 -12.53
N TYR A 355 1.72 -3.80 -11.62
CA TYR A 355 1.06 -2.60 -11.12
C TYR A 355 0.95 -2.63 -9.59
N PRO A 356 2.07 -2.40 -8.86
CA PRO A 356 2.04 -2.34 -7.41
C PRO A 356 1.16 -1.15 -6.97
N PRO A 357 0.19 -1.34 -6.06
CA PRO A 357 -0.62 -0.23 -5.56
C PRO A 357 0.21 0.93 -5.02
N VAL A 358 1.29 0.61 -4.32
CA VAL A 358 2.32 1.57 -3.88
C VAL A 358 3.49 1.48 -4.84
N PHE A 359 3.50 2.33 -5.88
CA PHE A 359 4.48 2.29 -6.96
C PHE A 359 5.87 2.80 -6.56
N ALA A 360 5.95 3.64 -5.54
CA ALA A 360 7.17 4.13 -4.91
C ALA A 360 6.88 4.50 -3.45
N PHE A 361 7.88 4.41 -2.60
CA PHE A 361 7.83 4.91 -1.24
C PHE A 361 9.15 5.59 -0.88
N ASP A 362 9.16 6.32 0.24
CA ASP A 362 10.30 7.13 0.61
C ASP A 362 10.74 6.97 2.06
N ARG A 363 11.94 7.46 2.35
CA ARG A 363 12.50 7.64 3.68
C ARG A 363 13.23 8.97 3.74
N ILE A 364 13.44 9.47 4.95
CA ILE A 364 14.31 10.61 5.21
C ILE A 364 15.44 10.18 6.15
N ILE A 365 16.66 10.58 5.83
CA ILE A 365 17.85 10.29 6.63
C ILE A 365 17.88 11.21 7.85
N LEU A 366 18.19 10.68 9.04
CA LEU A 366 18.18 11.43 10.29
C LEU A 366 19.53 12.07 10.62
N GLU A 367 20.62 11.48 10.16
CA GLU A 367 21.99 11.92 10.36
C GLU A 367 22.80 11.66 9.09
N ASP A 368 23.98 12.27 8.96
CA ASP A 368 24.84 12.05 7.79
C ASP A 368 25.12 10.54 7.62
N LEU A 369 24.88 10.01 6.43
CA LEU A 369 24.90 8.59 6.17
C LEU A 369 25.57 8.30 4.83
N GLU A 370 26.38 7.24 4.78
CA GLU A 370 26.91 6.72 3.54
C GLU A 370 25.96 5.67 2.94
N ILE A 371 25.63 5.78 1.64
CA ILE A 371 24.89 4.78 0.88
C ILE A 371 25.48 4.71 -0.53
N GLY A 372 25.84 3.51 -0.98
CA GLY A 372 26.32 3.29 -2.32
C GLY A 372 27.59 4.08 -2.68
N GLY A 373 28.47 4.33 -1.70
CA GLY A 373 29.70 5.11 -1.87
C GLY A 373 29.51 6.63 -1.91
N TYR A 374 28.28 7.13 -1.63
CA TYR A 374 27.98 8.55 -1.52
C TYR A 374 27.73 8.94 -0.05
N SER A 375 28.30 10.08 0.35
CA SER A 375 27.98 10.74 1.61
C SER A 375 26.71 11.57 1.42
N LEU A 376 25.67 11.20 2.13
CA LEU A 376 24.35 11.82 2.07
C LEU A 376 24.10 12.59 3.37
N PRO A 377 23.86 13.91 3.32
CA PRO A 377 23.57 14.70 4.50
C PRO A 377 22.26 14.29 5.18
N ALA A 378 22.16 14.57 6.47
CA ALA A 378 20.89 14.48 7.19
C ALA A 378 19.77 15.22 6.44
N LEU A 379 18.53 14.74 6.58
CA LEU A 379 17.33 15.22 5.91
C LEU A 379 17.29 14.97 4.40
N THR A 380 18.24 14.22 3.83
CA THR A 380 18.15 13.79 2.42
C THR A 380 17.01 12.78 2.25
N PRO A 381 16.05 13.03 1.35
CA PRO A 381 15.02 12.04 1.03
C PRO A 381 15.60 10.91 0.16
N LEU A 382 15.26 9.66 0.50
CA LEU A 382 15.52 8.47 -0.31
C LEU A 382 14.21 7.97 -0.89
N VAL A 383 14.20 7.71 -2.19
CA VAL A 383 13.03 7.18 -2.92
C VAL A 383 13.34 5.75 -3.40
N PHE A 384 12.41 4.86 -3.18
CA PHE A 384 12.44 3.45 -3.57
C PHE A 384 11.35 3.21 -4.62
N PRO A 385 11.68 3.22 -5.91
CA PRO A 385 10.70 3.17 -7.00
C PRO A 385 10.35 1.73 -7.37
N ASN A 386 9.47 1.07 -6.61
CA ASN A 386 9.03 -0.32 -6.87
C ASN A 386 8.72 -0.56 -8.33
N ILE A 387 7.99 0.35 -8.95
CA ILE A 387 7.51 0.20 -10.33
C ILE A 387 8.64 0.13 -11.36
N ALA A 388 9.73 0.86 -11.14
CA ALA A 388 10.90 0.82 -12.02
C ALA A 388 11.78 -0.42 -11.73
N ILE A 389 11.99 -0.74 -10.44
CA ILE A 389 12.74 -1.92 -10.02
C ILE A 389 12.09 -3.19 -10.56
N HIS A 390 10.77 -3.29 -10.47
CA HIS A 390 9.98 -4.42 -10.98
C HIS A 390 9.94 -4.50 -12.52
N ARG A 391 10.46 -3.49 -13.22
CA ARG A 391 10.62 -3.46 -14.69
C ARG A 391 12.05 -3.47 -15.17
N ASN A 392 13.02 -3.57 -14.24
CA ASN A 392 14.42 -3.66 -14.61
C ASN A 392 14.69 -4.96 -15.41
N PRO A 393 15.11 -4.90 -16.69
CA PRO A 393 15.27 -6.10 -17.53
C PRO A 393 16.38 -7.04 -17.05
N ILE A 394 17.34 -6.55 -16.26
CA ILE A 394 18.39 -7.37 -15.64
C ILE A 394 17.78 -8.24 -14.54
N LEU A 395 16.84 -7.71 -13.77
CA LEU A 395 16.18 -8.43 -12.67
C LEU A 395 14.99 -9.25 -13.16
N TRP A 396 14.32 -8.78 -14.22
CA TRP A 396 13.08 -9.31 -14.76
C TRP A 396 13.18 -9.43 -16.30
N PRO A 397 13.71 -10.53 -16.84
CA PRO A 397 13.72 -10.75 -18.29
C PRO A 397 12.32 -10.61 -18.88
N ASP A 398 12.18 -9.92 -20.01
CA ASP A 398 10.90 -9.57 -20.61
C ASP A 398 9.92 -8.91 -19.62
N PRO A 399 10.28 -7.76 -19.01
CA PRO A 399 9.54 -7.20 -17.88
C PRO A 399 8.10 -6.81 -18.21
N GLU A 400 7.79 -6.56 -19.49
CA GLU A 400 6.44 -6.21 -19.95
C GLU A 400 5.56 -7.42 -20.26
N ARG A 401 6.10 -8.64 -20.21
CA ARG A 401 5.32 -9.87 -20.29
C ARG A 401 4.73 -10.20 -18.92
N PHE A 402 3.40 -10.41 -18.89
CA PHE A 402 2.72 -10.92 -17.70
C PHE A 402 2.94 -12.44 -17.59
N ASP A 403 3.75 -12.86 -16.64
CA ASP A 403 4.15 -14.26 -16.47
C ASP A 403 4.13 -14.70 -14.99
N PRO A 404 3.02 -15.30 -14.53
CA PRO A 404 2.94 -15.84 -13.17
C PRO A 404 4.01 -16.90 -12.83
N GLY A 405 4.60 -17.54 -13.85
CA GLY A 405 5.67 -18.52 -13.68
C GLY A 405 6.95 -17.98 -13.03
N ARG A 406 7.13 -16.66 -13.03
CA ARG A 406 8.22 -15.97 -12.33
C ARG A 406 8.21 -16.20 -10.82
N PHE A 407 7.08 -16.63 -10.27
CA PHE A 407 6.86 -16.81 -8.83
C PHE A 407 6.76 -18.27 -8.41
N THR A 408 7.42 -19.17 -9.14
CA THR A 408 7.66 -20.52 -8.62
C THR A 408 8.66 -20.48 -7.47
N PRO A 409 8.58 -21.41 -6.49
CA PRO A 409 9.49 -21.44 -5.34
C PRO A 409 10.97 -21.41 -5.73
N GLU A 410 11.33 -22.12 -6.82
CA GLU A 410 12.71 -22.23 -7.30
C GLU A 410 13.24 -20.89 -7.87
N LEU A 411 12.41 -20.12 -8.56
CA LEU A 411 12.78 -18.82 -9.09
C LEU A 411 12.77 -17.74 -8.01
N GLU A 412 11.84 -17.82 -7.06
CA GLU A 412 11.82 -16.91 -5.93
C GLU A 412 13.05 -17.06 -5.04
N ALA A 413 13.50 -18.30 -4.78
CA ALA A 413 14.70 -18.57 -3.98
C ALA A 413 15.99 -17.99 -4.61
N LYS A 414 16.03 -17.84 -5.93
CA LYS A 414 17.18 -17.28 -6.68
C LYS A 414 17.12 -15.77 -6.85
N ARG A 415 15.97 -15.14 -6.57
CA ARG A 415 15.78 -13.71 -6.79
C ARG A 415 16.56 -12.88 -5.79
N PRO A 416 17.32 -11.85 -6.22
CA PRO A 416 18.01 -10.95 -5.30
C PRO A 416 17.03 -10.29 -4.32
N ARG A 417 17.44 -10.18 -3.06
CA ARG A 417 16.66 -9.46 -2.05
C ARG A 417 16.56 -7.99 -2.48
N GLY A 418 15.35 -7.42 -2.44
CA GLY A 418 15.09 -6.06 -2.92
C GLY A 418 14.68 -5.97 -4.39
N ALA A 419 14.76 -7.04 -5.18
CA ALA A 419 14.26 -7.05 -6.55
C ALA A 419 12.73 -7.11 -6.62
N TYR A 420 12.05 -7.62 -5.59
CA TYR A 420 10.59 -7.70 -5.48
C TYR A 420 10.14 -7.25 -4.09
N MET A 421 9.52 -6.08 -4.01
CA MET A 421 9.13 -5.49 -2.73
C MET A 421 7.80 -4.71 -2.79
N PRO A 422 6.70 -5.30 -3.31
CA PRO A 422 5.42 -4.62 -3.39
C PRO A 422 4.85 -4.27 -2.00
N PHE A 423 5.29 -5.00 -0.97
CA PHE A 423 4.96 -4.78 0.43
C PHE A 423 6.04 -4.03 1.22
N GLY A 424 7.03 -3.46 0.54
CA GLY A 424 8.22 -2.87 1.17
C GLY A 424 9.20 -3.92 1.69
N MET A 425 10.17 -3.49 2.50
CA MET A 425 11.24 -4.33 3.03
C MET A 425 11.70 -3.89 4.42
N GLY A 426 12.36 -4.79 5.14
CA GLY A 426 12.98 -4.54 6.45
C GLY A 426 11.95 -4.39 7.56
N ALA A 427 12.31 -3.64 8.60
CA ALA A 427 11.47 -3.47 9.79
C ALA A 427 10.09 -2.88 9.49
N ARG A 428 9.97 -2.12 8.40
CA ARG A 428 8.75 -1.42 7.96
C ARG A 428 7.96 -2.18 6.89
N VAL A 429 8.24 -3.47 6.67
CA VAL A 429 7.46 -4.32 5.77
C VAL A 429 5.97 -4.27 6.14
N CYS A 430 5.10 -4.33 5.14
CA CYS A 430 3.65 -4.29 5.35
C CYS A 430 3.21 -5.36 6.35
N ILE A 431 2.47 -4.95 7.37
CA ILE A 431 1.98 -5.86 8.40
C ILE A 431 0.88 -6.78 7.85
N GLY A 432 0.09 -6.30 6.88
CA GLY A 432 -1.02 -7.02 6.27
C GLY A 432 -0.65 -7.88 5.05
N ALA A 433 0.65 -8.06 4.72
CA ALA A 433 1.05 -8.77 3.51
C ALA A 433 0.47 -10.19 3.40
N MET A 434 0.53 -10.97 4.49
CA MET A 434 -0.03 -12.33 4.53
C MET A 434 -1.56 -12.32 4.48
N PHE A 435 -2.20 -11.33 5.10
CA PHE A 435 -3.65 -11.16 5.05
C PHE A 435 -4.11 -10.91 3.61
N ALA A 436 -3.50 -9.97 2.91
CA ALA A 436 -3.81 -9.64 1.52
C ALA A 436 -3.58 -10.82 0.57
N GLU A 437 -2.49 -11.59 0.75
CA GLU A 437 -2.22 -12.77 -0.07
C GLU A 437 -3.26 -13.86 0.18
N LEU A 438 -3.61 -14.16 1.43
CA LEU A 438 -4.64 -15.15 1.75
C LEU A 438 -6.00 -14.74 1.18
N GLU A 439 -6.41 -13.49 1.39
CA GLU A 439 -7.67 -12.94 0.87
C GLU A 439 -7.74 -13.10 -0.67
N ALA A 440 -6.68 -12.71 -1.39
CA ALA A 440 -6.62 -12.85 -2.84
C ALA A 440 -6.72 -14.32 -3.30
N LEU A 441 -6.03 -15.24 -2.62
CA LEU A 441 -6.08 -16.67 -2.97
C LEU A 441 -7.46 -17.28 -2.74
N LEU A 442 -8.11 -16.98 -1.61
CA LEU A 442 -9.48 -17.43 -1.32
C LEU A 442 -10.47 -16.88 -2.34
N LEU A 443 -10.35 -15.60 -2.67
CA LEU A 443 -11.18 -14.91 -3.66
C LEU A 443 -11.04 -15.53 -5.06
N PHE A 444 -9.82 -15.66 -5.56
CA PHE A 444 -9.58 -16.21 -6.89
C PHE A 444 -9.99 -17.66 -6.98
N ALA A 445 -9.78 -18.47 -5.95
CA ALA A 445 -10.22 -19.86 -5.94
C ALA A 445 -11.76 -19.97 -5.98
N GLN A 446 -12.49 -19.15 -5.18
CA GLN A 446 -13.95 -19.13 -5.23
C GLN A 446 -14.51 -18.66 -6.58
N ILE A 447 -13.89 -17.62 -7.19
CA ILE A 447 -14.26 -17.18 -8.54
C ILE A 447 -14.05 -18.31 -9.54
N ALA A 448 -12.88 -18.97 -9.51
CA ALA A 448 -12.58 -20.08 -10.45
C ALA A 448 -13.53 -21.26 -10.34
N GLN A 449 -13.97 -21.60 -9.11
CA GLN A 449 -14.91 -22.71 -8.87
C GLN A 449 -16.33 -22.40 -9.31
N ARG A 450 -16.71 -21.12 -9.40
CA ARG A 450 -18.13 -20.73 -9.55
C ARG A 450 -18.42 -20.04 -10.89
N PHE A 451 -17.43 -19.39 -11.47
CA PHE A 451 -17.61 -18.55 -12.64
C PHE A 451 -16.51 -18.75 -13.67
N GLU A 452 -16.89 -18.56 -14.92
CA GLU A 452 -16.01 -18.17 -16.01
C GLU A 452 -16.17 -16.68 -16.28
N PHE A 453 -15.15 -16.04 -16.84
CA PHE A 453 -15.25 -14.65 -17.23
C PHE A 453 -14.42 -14.35 -18.49
N GLU A 454 -14.85 -13.36 -19.23
CA GLU A 454 -14.17 -12.84 -20.41
C GLU A 454 -14.17 -11.31 -20.41
N ALA A 455 -13.15 -10.69 -21.02
CA ALA A 455 -13.12 -9.24 -21.18
C ALA A 455 -14.21 -8.78 -22.15
N VAL A 456 -14.95 -7.73 -21.78
CA VAL A 456 -15.94 -7.10 -22.66
C VAL A 456 -15.28 -6.13 -23.63
N ASP A 457 -14.30 -5.37 -23.15
CA ASP A 457 -13.61 -4.37 -23.94
C ASP A 457 -12.35 -4.93 -24.59
N SER A 458 -12.13 -4.60 -25.87
CA SER A 458 -10.90 -4.97 -26.58
C SER A 458 -9.74 -4.01 -26.30
N ALA A 459 -10.03 -2.74 -26.02
CA ALA A 459 -9.03 -1.73 -25.71
C ALA A 459 -8.26 -2.03 -24.41
N PRO A 460 -6.96 -1.75 -24.34
CA PRO A 460 -6.22 -1.86 -23.10
C PRO A 460 -6.70 -0.83 -22.09
N VAL A 461 -6.71 -1.24 -20.80
CA VAL A 461 -7.00 -0.34 -19.69
C VAL A 461 -5.70 0.32 -19.23
N GLU A 462 -5.67 1.65 -19.27
CA GLU A 462 -4.53 2.43 -18.76
C GLU A 462 -4.56 2.48 -17.23
N PRO A 463 -3.38 2.48 -16.57
CA PRO A 463 -3.31 2.73 -15.14
C PRO A 463 -3.51 4.22 -14.83
N ASP A 464 -4.24 4.52 -13.76
CA ASP A 464 -4.24 5.82 -13.09
C ASP A 464 -3.13 5.79 -12.02
N MET A 465 -2.08 6.54 -12.27
CA MET A 465 -0.84 6.50 -11.49
C MET A 465 -0.76 7.56 -10.39
N ARG A 466 -1.90 8.00 -9.86
CA ARG A 466 -1.90 9.08 -8.88
C ARG A 466 -1.53 8.58 -7.46
N ALA A 467 -2.48 8.36 -6.58
CA ALA A 467 -2.18 7.91 -5.20
C ALA A 467 -1.99 6.40 -5.08
N VAL A 468 -2.83 5.64 -5.78
CA VAL A 468 -2.78 4.17 -5.88
C VAL A 468 -2.87 3.81 -7.36
N PHE A 469 -2.13 2.80 -7.78
CA PHE A 469 -2.09 2.35 -9.19
C PHE A 469 -3.35 1.57 -9.56
N ARG A 470 -4.47 2.26 -9.76
CA ARG A 470 -5.75 1.66 -10.13
C ARG A 470 -6.04 1.76 -11.63
N PRO A 471 -6.95 0.96 -12.19
CA PRO A 471 -7.45 1.14 -13.54
C PRO A 471 -8.09 2.52 -13.72
N LYS A 472 -7.75 3.20 -14.83
CA LYS A 472 -8.29 4.54 -15.16
C LYS A 472 -9.74 4.48 -15.63
N THR A 473 -10.11 3.37 -16.24
CA THR A 473 -11.47 3.07 -16.72
C THR A 473 -11.94 1.75 -16.11
N PRO A 474 -13.26 1.52 -16.01
CA PRO A 474 -13.80 0.25 -15.51
C PRO A 474 -13.22 -0.97 -16.24
N VAL A 475 -12.86 -2.00 -15.49
CA VAL A 475 -12.49 -3.32 -16.02
C VAL A 475 -13.77 -4.14 -16.15
N ARG A 476 -14.38 -4.11 -17.34
CA ARG A 476 -15.65 -4.79 -17.59
C ARG A 476 -15.43 -6.25 -17.98
N LEU A 477 -16.00 -7.15 -17.17
CA LEU A 477 -15.94 -8.59 -17.38
C LEU A 477 -17.35 -9.15 -17.52
N ARG A 478 -17.59 -9.99 -18.55
CA ARG A 478 -18.79 -10.81 -18.62
C ARG A 478 -18.57 -12.08 -17.83
N VAL A 479 -19.39 -12.31 -16.82
CA VAL A 479 -19.32 -13.52 -15.98
C VAL A 479 -20.37 -14.54 -16.41
N ARG A 480 -20.03 -15.83 -16.32
CA ARG A 480 -20.94 -16.95 -16.57
C ARG A 480 -20.85 -17.94 -15.42
N LYS A 481 -21.97 -18.38 -14.91
CA LYS A 481 -22.00 -19.40 -13.86
C LYS A 481 -21.58 -20.76 -14.42
N ILE A 482 -20.70 -21.44 -13.70
CA ILE A 482 -20.35 -22.82 -14.02
C ILE A 482 -21.52 -23.71 -13.58
N ALA A 483 -22.06 -24.52 -14.49
CA ALA A 483 -23.05 -25.52 -14.14
C ALA A 483 -22.45 -26.49 -13.11
N LYS A 484 -23.19 -26.73 -12.03
CA LYS A 484 -22.81 -27.69 -10.98
C LYS A 484 -22.94 -29.11 -11.47
#